data_a6506f4d73c6cb023edb850b7ce8ee35
#
_entry.id   a6506f4d73c6cb023edb850b7ce8ee35
#
_cell.length_a   1.000
_cell.length_b   1.000
_cell.length_c   1.000
_cell.angle_alpha   90.00
_cell.angle_beta   90.00
_cell.angle_gamma   90.00
#
_symmetry.space_group_name_H-M   'P 1'
#
loop_
_entity.id
_entity.type
_entity.pdbx_description
1 polymer ?
#
loop_
_entity_poly.entity_id
_entity_poly.type
_entity_poly.pdbx_seq_one_letter_code
_entity_poly.pdbx_strand_id
1 'polypeptide(L)'
;FFHTIKMVLDGNISIYSYESDEEKISDTILKPQYIPDNYRLNEEKITDTTSVWEYGNDKKHLIFQQTIVTNEKMIFDTNYNSVEQIRINGMTVFLYRYTDETFWAYGEYGNSVYVLAGDTIQKEEIEKIYKHWIW
;
A
#
# COMPACT_ATOMS: atom_id res chain seq x y z
N PHE A 1 3.15 16.87 -11.47
CA PHE A 1 3.55 15.66 -12.21
C PHE A 1 2.63 14.50 -11.90
N PHE A 2 2.27 13.75 -12.92
CA PHE A 2 1.54 12.51 -12.76
C PHE A 2 2.53 11.36 -12.62
N HIS A 3 2.29 10.54 -11.63
CA HIS A 3 3.03 9.32 -11.40
C HIS A 3 2.09 8.15 -11.60
N THR A 4 2.57 7.13 -12.28
CA THR A 4 1.81 5.90 -12.48
C THR A 4 2.57 4.75 -11.85
N ILE A 5 1.88 4.02 -11.01
CA ILE A 5 2.43 2.87 -10.34
C ILE A 5 1.68 1.63 -10.79
N LYS A 6 2.44 0.63 -11.17
CA LYS A 6 1.91 -0.65 -11.60
C LYS A 6 2.44 -1.73 -10.67
N MET A 7 1.53 -2.47 -10.05
CA MET A 7 1.86 -3.63 -9.24
C MET A 7 1.28 -4.88 -9.88
N VAL A 8 2.07 -5.93 -9.93
CA VAL A 8 1.65 -7.24 -10.45
C VAL A 8 1.80 -8.27 -9.34
N LEU A 9 0.69 -8.87 -8.93
CA LEU A 9 0.64 -9.88 -7.89
C LEU A 9 -0.20 -11.06 -8.41
N ASP A 10 0.41 -12.22 -8.47
CA ASP A 10 -0.26 -13.48 -8.89
C ASP A 10 -1.05 -13.33 -10.20
N GLY A 11 -0.48 -12.61 -11.17
CA GLY A 11 -1.11 -12.37 -12.46
C GLY A 11 -2.11 -11.23 -12.50
N ASN A 12 -2.47 -10.65 -11.37
CA ASN A 12 -3.32 -9.47 -11.31
C ASN A 12 -2.48 -8.20 -11.39
N ILE A 13 -3.02 -7.21 -12.10
CA ILE A 13 -2.36 -5.93 -12.30
C ILE A 13 -3.19 -4.87 -11.60
N SER A 14 -2.58 -4.18 -10.66
CA SER A 14 -3.14 -2.99 -10.05
C SER A 14 -2.37 -1.78 -10.56
N ILE A 15 -3.08 -0.84 -11.15
CA ILE A 15 -2.50 0.38 -11.70
C ILE A 15 -3.18 1.55 -11.00
N TYR A 16 -2.39 2.47 -10.48
CA TYR A 16 -2.93 3.74 -10.01
C TYR A 16 -2.01 4.88 -10.43
N SER A 17 -2.65 6.01 -10.68
CA SER A 17 -1.98 7.25 -11.03
C SER A 17 -2.29 8.31 -10.00
N TYR A 18 -1.31 9.12 -9.68
CA TYR A 18 -1.49 10.23 -8.76
C TYR A 18 -0.67 11.41 -9.22
N GLU A 19 -1.05 12.58 -8.75
CA GLU A 19 -0.34 13.82 -9.02
C GLU A 19 0.44 14.23 -7.79
N SER A 20 1.71 14.53 -7.94
CA SER A 20 2.56 15.02 -6.87
C SER A 20 3.02 16.44 -7.14
N ASP A 21 3.22 17.19 -6.07
CA ASP A 21 3.83 18.51 -6.10
C ASP A 21 5.12 18.47 -5.27
N GLU A 22 6.24 18.32 -5.96
CA GLU A 22 7.53 18.17 -5.30
C GLU A 22 7.97 19.41 -4.51
N GLU A 23 7.44 20.59 -4.84
CA GLU A 23 7.77 21.83 -4.14
C GLU A 23 7.14 21.95 -2.76
N LYS A 24 6.10 21.15 -2.49
CA LYS A 24 5.33 21.19 -1.24
C LYS A 24 5.46 19.94 -0.40
N ILE A 25 6.41 19.08 -0.72
CA ILE A 25 6.59 17.82 0.01
C ILE A 25 7.11 18.14 1.41
N SER A 26 6.30 17.82 2.42
CA SER A 26 6.66 17.97 3.84
C SER A 26 6.72 16.64 4.58
N ASP A 27 6.21 15.58 3.99
CA ASP A 27 6.20 14.25 4.59
C ASP A 27 7.57 13.59 4.45
N THR A 28 7.83 12.63 5.32
CA THR A 28 8.99 11.76 5.24
C THR A 28 8.57 10.35 4.88
N ILE A 29 9.50 9.62 4.30
CA ILE A 29 9.30 8.19 4.03
C ILE A 29 9.42 7.43 5.33
N LEU A 30 8.38 6.64 5.65
CA LEU A 30 8.29 5.86 6.88
C LEU A 30 8.43 4.38 6.55
N LYS A 31 9.41 3.74 7.16
CA LYS A 31 9.58 2.29 7.00
C LYS A 31 8.58 1.55 7.87
N PRO A 32 7.90 0.50 7.35
CA PRO A 32 7.03 -0.32 8.19
C PRO A 32 7.79 -0.92 9.38
N GLN A 33 7.20 -0.84 10.57
CA GLN A 33 7.81 -1.32 11.80
C GLN A 33 7.28 -2.68 12.24
N TYR A 34 6.17 -3.11 11.66
CA TYR A 34 5.60 -4.43 11.93
C TYR A 34 5.43 -5.20 10.63
N ILE A 35 6.03 -6.36 10.58
CA ILE A 35 5.90 -7.29 9.46
C ILE A 35 5.41 -8.61 10.05
N PRO A 36 4.37 -9.25 9.48
CA PRO A 36 3.92 -10.55 9.96
C PRO A 36 5.04 -11.59 9.96
N ASP A 37 4.94 -12.57 10.84
CA ASP A 37 5.94 -13.62 10.97
C ASP A 37 6.15 -14.37 9.66
N ASN A 38 7.38 -14.81 9.44
CA ASN A 38 7.80 -15.61 8.28
C ASN A 38 7.87 -14.85 6.94
N TYR A 39 7.76 -13.53 6.96
CA TYR A 39 8.04 -12.71 5.80
C TYR A 39 9.45 -12.13 5.89
N ARG A 40 10.16 -12.08 4.75
CA ARG A 40 11.50 -11.51 4.65
C ARG A 40 11.52 -10.41 3.61
N LEU A 41 12.33 -9.40 3.83
CA LEU A 41 12.53 -8.34 2.85
C LEU A 41 13.28 -8.89 1.64
N ASN A 42 12.66 -8.81 0.47
CA ASN A 42 13.24 -9.24 -0.80
C ASN A 42 13.75 -8.09 -1.63
N GLU A 43 13.06 -6.97 -1.60
CA GLU A 43 13.42 -5.81 -2.40
C GLU A 43 13.01 -4.52 -1.70
N GLU A 44 13.84 -3.49 -1.87
CA GLU A 44 13.59 -2.15 -1.33
C GLU A 44 14.00 -1.13 -2.38
N LYS A 45 13.09 -0.19 -2.68
CA LYS A 45 13.35 0.94 -3.57
C LYS A 45 12.84 2.20 -2.91
N ILE A 46 13.72 3.16 -2.72
CA ILE A 46 13.38 4.44 -2.06
C ILE A 46 13.86 5.59 -2.92
N THR A 47 12.93 6.52 -3.18
CA THR A 47 13.23 7.82 -3.78
C THR A 47 12.78 8.90 -2.81
N ASP A 48 12.91 10.16 -3.19
CA ASP A 48 12.47 11.29 -2.35
C ASP A 48 10.96 11.30 -2.11
N THR A 49 10.18 10.72 -3.02
CA THR A 49 8.72 10.80 -2.98
C THR A 49 8.02 9.44 -2.90
N THR A 50 8.74 8.36 -3.14
CA THR A 50 8.13 7.03 -3.21
C THR A 50 9.06 6.00 -2.58
N SER A 51 8.46 5.08 -1.86
CA SER A 51 9.15 3.90 -1.37
C SER A 51 8.34 2.65 -1.65
N VAL A 52 9.04 1.57 -1.96
CA VAL A 52 8.44 0.25 -2.14
C VAL A 52 9.26 -0.75 -1.36
N TRP A 53 8.60 -1.52 -0.52
CA TRP A 53 9.21 -2.65 0.20
C TRP A 53 8.43 -3.90 -0.16
N GLU A 54 9.13 -4.87 -0.71
CA GLU A 54 8.56 -6.18 -1.02
C GLU A 54 9.05 -7.20 -0.02
N TYR A 55 8.11 -7.83 0.67
CA TYR A 55 8.35 -8.91 1.62
C TYR A 55 7.74 -10.20 1.08
N GLY A 56 8.33 -11.32 1.41
CA GLY A 56 7.78 -12.59 0.98
C GLY A 56 8.39 -13.78 1.68
N ASN A 57 7.80 -14.93 1.39
CA ASN A 57 8.32 -16.24 1.71
C ASN A 57 8.07 -17.14 0.50
N ASP A 58 8.25 -18.46 0.64
CA ASP A 58 8.11 -19.39 -0.49
C ASP A 58 6.71 -19.40 -1.11
N LYS A 59 5.69 -18.90 -0.40
CA LYS A 59 4.29 -19.01 -0.80
C LYS A 59 3.55 -17.69 -0.87
N LYS A 60 3.98 -16.67 -0.14
CA LYS A 60 3.21 -15.44 0.04
C LYS A 60 4.06 -14.20 -0.16
N HIS A 61 3.42 -13.13 -0.62
CA HIS A 61 4.03 -11.83 -0.85
C HIS A 61 3.22 -10.72 -0.19
N LEU A 62 3.93 -9.69 0.29
CA LEU A 62 3.35 -8.44 0.75
C LEU A 62 4.18 -7.29 0.19
N ILE A 63 3.49 -6.29 -0.34
CA ILE A 63 4.11 -5.08 -0.86
C ILE A 63 3.60 -3.90 -0.07
N PHE A 64 4.52 -3.09 0.44
CA PHE A 64 4.25 -1.84 1.13
C PHE A 64 4.72 -0.71 0.23
N GLN A 65 3.88 0.27 0.01
CA GLN A 65 4.25 1.42 -0.80
C GLN A 65 3.75 2.71 -0.18
N GLN A 66 4.66 3.64 0.01
CA GLN A 66 4.32 5.00 0.40
C GLN A 66 4.64 5.94 -0.75
N THR A 67 3.70 6.82 -1.06
CA THR A 67 3.90 7.85 -2.07
C THR A 67 3.45 9.19 -1.53
N ILE A 68 4.34 10.18 -1.60
CA ILE A 68 4.06 11.54 -1.14
C ILE A 68 3.40 12.30 -2.28
N VAL A 69 2.16 12.77 -2.07
CA VAL A 69 1.33 13.36 -3.12
C VAL A 69 0.55 14.56 -2.59
N THR A 70 0.08 15.43 -3.48
CA THR A 70 -0.80 16.56 -3.14
C THR A 70 -2.20 16.40 -3.73
N ASN A 71 -2.31 15.79 -4.91
CA ASN A 71 -3.59 15.46 -5.54
C ASN A 71 -3.51 14.04 -6.04
N GLU A 72 -4.52 13.27 -5.73
CA GLU A 72 -4.54 11.86 -6.05
C GLU A 72 -5.62 11.53 -7.06
N LYS A 73 -5.24 10.78 -8.09
CA LYS A 73 -6.17 10.05 -8.95
C LYS A 73 -5.73 8.61 -8.96
N MET A 74 -6.62 7.73 -8.54
CA MET A 74 -6.31 6.33 -8.41
C MET A 74 -7.03 5.52 -9.47
N ILE A 75 -6.28 4.67 -10.16
CA ILE A 75 -6.82 3.69 -11.10
C ILE A 75 -6.35 2.33 -10.62
N PHE A 76 -7.28 1.45 -10.30
CA PHE A 76 -6.96 0.12 -9.82
C PHE A 76 -7.92 -0.91 -10.44
N ASP A 77 -7.60 -2.19 -10.26
CA ASP A 77 -8.45 -3.28 -10.75
C ASP A 77 -9.81 -3.22 -10.06
N THR A 78 -10.88 -3.05 -10.85
CA THR A 78 -12.25 -2.97 -10.35
C THR A 78 -12.92 -4.32 -10.20
N ASN A 79 -12.27 -5.41 -10.57
CA ASN A 79 -12.81 -6.77 -10.44
C ASN A 79 -12.63 -7.33 -9.02
N TYR A 80 -12.82 -6.48 -8.02
CA TYR A 80 -12.75 -6.94 -6.65
C TYR A 80 -14.02 -7.70 -6.24
N ASN A 81 -13.83 -8.66 -5.34
CA ASN A 81 -14.91 -9.45 -4.77
C ASN A 81 -15.64 -8.72 -3.65
N SER A 82 -14.90 -7.97 -2.86
CA SER A 82 -15.45 -7.17 -1.76
C SER A 82 -14.61 -5.92 -1.51
N VAL A 83 -15.25 -4.90 -0.95
CA VAL A 83 -14.58 -3.70 -0.48
C VAL A 83 -15.15 -3.32 0.89
N GLU A 84 -14.27 -2.93 1.80
CA GLU A 84 -14.68 -2.39 3.09
C GLU A 84 -13.80 -1.21 3.49
N GLN A 85 -14.35 -0.37 4.37
CA GLN A 85 -13.62 0.75 4.94
C GLN A 85 -13.23 0.41 6.38
N ILE A 86 -11.98 0.65 6.71
CA ILE A 86 -11.43 0.42 8.04
C ILE A 86 -10.96 1.76 8.59
N ARG A 87 -11.35 2.08 9.82
CA ARG A 87 -10.88 3.30 10.49
C ARG A 87 -9.72 2.96 11.42
N ILE A 88 -8.58 3.61 11.20
CA ILE A 88 -7.37 3.40 11.99
C ILE A 88 -6.84 4.78 12.41
N ASN A 89 -6.92 5.10 13.70
CA ASN A 89 -6.45 6.37 14.26
C ASN A 89 -6.91 7.60 13.45
N GLY A 90 -8.18 7.59 13.03
CA GLY A 90 -8.76 8.69 12.25
C GLY A 90 -8.52 8.62 10.75
N MET A 91 -7.67 7.73 10.28
CA MET A 91 -7.46 7.48 8.87
C MET A 91 -8.45 6.43 8.36
N THR A 92 -8.97 6.63 7.15
CA THR A 92 -9.79 5.62 6.48
C THR A 92 -8.91 4.80 5.55
N VAL A 93 -8.94 3.50 5.72
CA VAL A 93 -8.27 2.55 4.83
C VAL A 93 -9.33 1.81 4.04
N PHE A 94 -9.21 1.79 2.72
CA PHE A 94 -10.07 1.03 1.84
C PHE A 94 -9.41 -0.32 1.55
N LEU A 95 -10.12 -1.39 1.86
CA LEU A 95 -9.62 -2.76 1.69
C LEU A 95 -10.42 -3.47 0.61
N TYR A 96 -9.75 -3.80 -0.49
CA TYR A 96 -10.31 -4.55 -1.61
C TYR A 96 -9.78 -5.98 -1.57
N ARG A 97 -10.70 -6.95 -1.65
CA ARG A 97 -10.33 -8.36 -1.73
C ARG A 97 -10.75 -8.93 -3.07
N TYR A 98 -9.90 -9.78 -3.62
CA TYR A 98 -10.09 -10.38 -4.95
C TYR A 98 -10.32 -11.88 -4.83
N THR A 99 -10.91 -12.48 -5.88
CA THR A 99 -11.25 -13.90 -5.90
C THR A 99 -10.04 -14.84 -5.95
N ASP A 100 -8.87 -14.32 -6.32
CA ASP A 100 -7.62 -15.09 -6.36
C ASP A 100 -6.89 -15.11 -5.01
N GLU A 101 -7.55 -14.74 -3.94
CA GLU A 101 -7.01 -14.68 -2.59
C GLU A 101 -5.91 -13.62 -2.40
N THR A 102 -5.95 -12.57 -3.21
CA THR A 102 -5.12 -11.39 -3.00
C THR A 102 -5.95 -10.24 -2.45
N PHE A 103 -5.27 -9.21 -1.94
CA PHE A 103 -5.91 -7.99 -1.48
C PHE A 103 -5.11 -6.76 -1.88
N TRP A 104 -5.78 -5.62 -1.83
CA TRP A 104 -5.17 -4.32 -2.07
C TRP A 104 -5.84 -3.33 -1.12
N ALA A 105 -5.02 -2.64 -0.35
CA ALA A 105 -5.50 -1.66 0.61
C ALA A 105 -4.78 -0.34 0.42
N TYR A 106 -5.50 0.76 0.66
CA TYR A 106 -4.85 2.06 0.67
C TYR A 106 -5.49 3.00 1.68
N GLY A 107 -4.68 3.89 2.21
CA GLY A 107 -5.13 4.98 3.07
C GLY A 107 -4.30 6.22 2.83
N GLU A 108 -4.90 7.36 3.05
CA GLU A 108 -4.24 8.66 2.96
C GLU A 108 -4.03 9.23 4.35
N TYR A 109 -2.81 9.69 4.61
CA TYR A 109 -2.48 10.36 5.85
C TYR A 109 -1.40 11.41 5.59
N GLY A 110 -1.62 12.64 6.07
CA GLY A 110 -0.76 13.75 5.72
C GLY A 110 -0.79 14.00 4.21
N ASN A 111 0.36 14.07 3.59
CA ASN A 111 0.50 14.21 2.14
C ASN A 111 0.88 12.91 1.46
N SER A 112 0.69 11.79 2.14
CA SER A 112 1.11 10.49 1.62
C SER A 112 -0.06 9.53 1.43
N VAL A 113 0.11 8.64 0.46
CA VAL A 113 -0.75 7.47 0.25
C VAL A 113 0.04 6.25 0.67
N TYR A 114 -0.58 5.39 1.46
CA TYR A 114 0.01 4.17 1.97
C TYR A 114 -0.73 2.97 1.40
N VAL A 115 -0.08 2.24 0.52
CA VAL A 115 -0.65 1.05 -0.12
C VAL A 115 -0.03 -0.20 0.49
N LEU A 116 -0.89 -1.17 0.78
CA LEU A 116 -0.51 -2.50 1.20
C LEU A 116 -1.22 -3.48 0.29
N ALA A 117 -0.49 -4.40 -0.32
CA ALA A 117 -1.07 -5.37 -1.24
C ALA A 117 -0.34 -6.70 -1.16
N GLY A 118 -1.01 -7.76 -1.55
CA GLY A 118 -0.39 -9.07 -1.59
C GLY A 118 -1.38 -10.21 -1.42
N ASP A 119 -0.84 -11.33 -1.00
CA ASP A 119 -1.65 -12.47 -0.63
C ASP A 119 -2.47 -12.17 0.61
N THR A 120 -3.69 -12.65 0.65
CA THR A 120 -4.64 -12.26 1.68
C THR A 120 -4.14 -12.57 3.08
N ILE A 121 -4.36 -11.62 3.98
CA ILE A 121 -4.09 -11.74 5.41
C ILE A 121 -5.32 -11.28 6.18
N GLN A 122 -5.36 -11.57 7.46
CA GLN A 122 -6.47 -11.17 8.32
C GLN A 122 -6.56 -9.65 8.45
N LYS A 123 -7.78 -9.14 8.57
CA LYS A 123 -8.04 -7.71 8.76
C LYS A 123 -7.26 -7.14 9.95
N GLU A 124 -7.19 -7.89 11.05
CA GLU A 124 -6.48 -7.49 12.26
C GLU A 124 -4.98 -7.30 12.00
N GLU A 125 -4.39 -8.11 11.14
CA GLU A 125 -3.01 -7.94 10.71
C GLU A 125 -2.83 -6.68 9.88
N ILE A 126 -3.76 -6.40 8.98
CA ILE A 126 -3.74 -5.18 8.17
C ILE A 126 -3.80 -3.94 9.07
N GLU A 127 -4.69 -3.93 10.05
CA GLU A 127 -4.80 -2.84 11.01
C GLU A 127 -3.51 -2.63 11.79
N LYS A 128 -2.91 -3.71 12.25
CA LYS A 128 -1.64 -3.67 13.01
C LYS A 128 -0.49 -3.17 12.14
N ILE A 129 -0.42 -3.58 10.88
CA ILE A 129 0.58 -3.11 9.93
C ILE A 129 0.49 -1.59 9.78
N TYR A 130 -0.70 -1.05 9.52
CA TYR A 130 -0.87 0.39 9.35
C TYR A 130 -0.54 1.17 10.62
N LYS A 131 -0.96 0.68 11.78
CA LYS A 131 -0.64 1.34 13.05
C LYS A 131 0.85 1.48 13.29
N HIS A 132 1.61 0.44 12.97
CA HIS A 132 3.06 0.43 13.17
C HIS A 132 3.85 0.89 11.95
N TRP A 133 3.19 1.35 10.92
CA TRP A 133 3.80 1.96 9.75
C TRP A 133 3.78 3.48 9.88
N ILE A 134 2.64 4.03 10.27
CA ILE A 134 2.39 5.47 10.29
C ILE A 134 2.57 6.07 11.70
N TRP A 135 2.21 5.34 12.72
CA TRP A 135 2.28 5.80 14.13
C TRP A 135 3.24 4.96 15.02
#